data_dc3515402a8d3cb85998d029dd17ec66
#
_entry.id   dc3515402a8d3cb85998d029dd17ec66
#
_cell.length_a   1.000
_cell.length_b   1.000
_cell.length_c   1.000
_cell.angle_alpha   90.00
_cell.angle_beta   90.00
_cell.angle_gamma   90.00
#
_symmetry.space_group_name_H-M   'P 1'
#
loop_
_entity.id
_entity.type
_entity.pdbx_description
1 polymer ?
#
loop_
_entity_poly.entity_id
_entity_poly.type
_entity_poly.pdbx_seq_one_letter_code
_entity_poly.pdbx_strand_id
1 'polypeptide(L)'
;KASGILGITLTRRANGAATFVELAGFPYHAIDTYLPKLVRAGERVAICEQLEDPKQVKGLVKRGVIELVTPGVVLGDNILANKENTYLAAVYFGRKNTGVAFLDISTGEFYAAEGSDAYIDKLISNLAPKEIIYQRGYEDRFSDAFGSRHYTYRLDEWVFSESVNRDKLCKQFGTQSLKGFGIEQFSSGISAAGAILYYLEFTEHKNTAHISSISRIDQEDYVWVDKFTIRNLELFSSNGSREKCAFADVVDRTLTPMGGRLLKRWIALPIKEIDRINERLDVVQRFYDEPDLAESVAEQISQVGDLERIASRIAAARVT
;
A
#
# COMPACT_ATOMS: atom_id res chain seq x y z
N LYS A 1 -13.62 -21.84 3.71
CA LYS A 1 -13.05 -20.81 2.86
C LYS A 1 -11.52 -20.94 2.76
N ALA A 2 -10.76 -20.83 3.89
CA ALA A 2 -9.29 -20.91 3.89
C ALA A 2 -8.72 -22.18 3.24
N SER A 3 -9.28 -23.36 3.56
CA SER A 3 -8.89 -24.64 2.96
C SER A 3 -8.95 -24.62 1.41
N GLY A 4 -10.02 -24.04 0.84
CA GLY A 4 -10.17 -23.90 -0.62
C GLY A 4 -9.14 -22.95 -1.25
N ILE A 5 -8.85 -21.79 -0.59
CA ILE A 5 -7.85 -20.84 -1.07
C ILE A 5 -6.43 -21.42 -1.00
N LEU A 6 -6.14 -22.13 0.08
CA LEU A 6 -4.81 -22.70 0.32
C LEU A 6 -4.55 -24.01 -0.43
N GLY A 7 -5.61 -24.70 -0.88
CA GLY A 7 -5.51 -26.03 -1.48
C GLY A 7 -5.08 -27.11 -0.49
N ILE A 8 -5.48 -27.00 0.78
CA ILE A 8 -5.15 -27.94 1.85
C ILE A 8 -6.40 -28.61 2.42
N THR A 9 -6.22 -29.79 3.01
CA THR A 9 -7.34 -30.59 3.54
C THR A 9 -8.02 -29.89 4.73
N LEU A 10 -9.37 -29.83 4.68
CA LEU A 10 -10.17 -29.42 5.82
C LEU A 10 -10.26 -30.59 6.81
N THR A 11 -9.83 -30.36 8.04
CA THR A 11 -9.86 -31.34 9.13
C THR A 11 -10.81 -30.89 10.24
N ARG A 12 -11.12 -31.79 11.17
CA ARG A 12 -11.93 -31.47 12.35
C ARG A 12 -11.15 -31.76 13.62
N ARG A 13 -11.18 -30.83 14.55
CA ARG A 13 -10.57 -30.98 15.89
C ARG A 13 -11.67 -30.98 16.97
N ALA A 14 -11.56 -31.91 17.89
CA ALA A 14 -12.43 -31.92 19.08
C ALA A 14 -12.08 -30.71 19.96
N ASN A 15 -13.10 -29.91 20.34
CA ASN A 15 -12.96 -28.75 21.19
C ASN A 15 -13.82 -28.97 22.46
N GLY A 16 -13.24 -29.66 23.46
CA GLY A 16 -13.96 -30.03 24.67
C GLY A 16 -15.03 -31.12 24.46
N ALA A 17 -15.96 -31.24 25.37
CA ALA A 17 -16.86 -32.41 25.49
C ALA A 17 -17.95 -32.53 24.41
N ALA A 18 -18.18 -31.54 23.54
CA ALA A 18 -19.39 -31.57 22.70
C ALA A 18 -19.28 -31.02 21.28
N THR A 19 -18.18 -30.36 20.87
CA THR A 19 -18.14 -29.67 19.57
C THR A 19 -16.87 -29.97 18.78
N PHE A 20 -17.04 -30.28 17.49
CA PHE A 20 -15.95 -30.31 16.53
C PHE A 20 -15.83 -28.96 15.85
N VAL A 21 -14.62 -28.44 15.79
CA VAL A 21 -14.30 -27.21 15.01
C VAL A 21 -13.57 -27.60 13.74
N GLU A 22 -14.00 -27.04 12.62
CA GLU A 22 -13.31 -27.21 11.35
C GLU A 22 -11.96 -26.48 11.38
N LEU A 23 -10.92 -27.15 10.95
CA LEU A 23 -9.55 -26.69 10.96
C LEU A 23 -8.87 -26.96 9.62
N ALA A 24 -8.19 -25.95 9.09
CA ALA A 24 -7.22 -26.12 7.99
C ALA A 24 -5.84 -25.80 8.56
N GLY A 25 -4.96 -26.80 8.63
CA GLY A 25 -3.65 -26.69 9.31
C GLY A 25 -2.49 -26.91 8.34
N PHE A 26 -1.42 -26.16 8.57
CA PHE A 26 -0.11 -26.34 7.94
C PHE A 26 0.99 -26.14 8.98
N PRO A 27 2.21 -26.65 8.76
CA PRO A 27 3.33 -26.47 9.69
C PRO A 27 3.69 -24.98 9.85
N TYR A 28 4.09 -24.58 11.04
CA TYR A 28 4.41 -23.18 11.37
C TYR A 28 5.42 -22.56 10.39
N HIS A 29 6.48 -23.28 10.04
CA HIS A 29 7.49 -22.83 9.10
C HIS A 29 6.98 -22.62 7.67
N ALA A 30 5.78 -23.06 7.34
CA ALA A 30 5.17 -22.89 6.03
C ALA A 30 4.29 -21.63 5.93
N ILE A 31 4.25 -20.78 6.98
CA ILE A 31 3.46 -19.55 6.99
C ILE A 31 3.81 -18.65 5.80
N ASP A 32 5.09 -18.53 5.47
CA ASP A 32 5.59 -17.72 4.35
C ASP A 32 5.08 -18.20 2.98
N THR A 33 4.68 -19.46 2.87
CA THR A 33 4.10 -20.05 1.64
C THR A 33 2.58 -19.85 1.57
N TYR A 34 1.89 -19.92 2.72
CA TYR A 34 0.43 -19.94 2.75
C TYR A 34 -0.19 -18.56 3.03
N LEU A 35 0.44 -17.73 3.84
CA LEU A 35 -0.03 -16.37 4.13
C LEU A 35 -0.20 -15.52 2.85
N PRO A 36 0.75 -15.52 1.89
CA PRO A 36 0.59 -14.79 0.63
C PRO A 36 -0.65 -15.19 -0.16
N LYS A 37 -1.03 -16.47 -0.15
CA LYS A 37 -2.21 -16.96 -0.87
C LYS A 37 -3.51 -16.39 -0.29
N LEU A 38 -3.61 -16.30 1.03
CA LEU A 38 -4.76 -15.73 1.71
C LEU A 38 -4.86 -14.23 1.43
N VAL A 39 -3.77 -13.49 1.61
CA VAL A 39 -3.75 -12.05 1.42
C VAL A 39 -4.05 -11.66 -0.03
N ARG A 40 -3.48 -12.37 -1.03
CA ARG A 40 -3.78 -12.16 -2.45
C ARG A 40 -5.22 -12.50 -2.81
N ALA A 41 -5.87 -13.40 -2.07
CA ALA A 41 -7.29 -13.69 -2.20
C ALA A 41 -8.19 -12.64 -1.51
N GLY A 42 -7.62 -11.58 -0.96
CA GLY A 42 -8.34 -10.50 -0.28
C GLY A 42 -8.71 -10.81 1.17
N GLU A 43 -8.15 -11.86 1.77
CA GLU A 43 -8.43 -12.21 3.15
C GLU A 43 -7.57 -11.37 4.12
N ARG A 44 -8.17 -11.05 5.26
CA ARG A 44 -7.47 -10.43 6.39
C ARG A 44 -7.05 -11.52 7.37
N VAL A 45 -5.78 -11.58 7.69
CA VAL A 45 -5.20 -12.68 8.46
C VAL A 45 -4.60 -12.15 9.76
N ALA A 46 -5.17 -12.54 10.90
CA ALA A 46 -4.61 -12.26 12.22
C ALA A 46 -3.54 -13.30 12.56
N ILE A 47 -2.33 -12.87 12.78
CA ILE A 47 -1.24 -13.70 13.28
C ILE A 47 -1.29 -13.67 14.81
N CYS A 48 -1.47 -14.84 15.41
CA CYS A 48 -1.56 -15.00 16.85
C CYS A 48 -0.40 -15.85 17.35
N GLU A 49 0.40 -15.32 18.26
CA GLU A 49 1.55 -16.00 18.85
C GLU A 49 1.40 -16.19 20.37
N GLN A 50 2.27 -17.07 20.90
CA GLN A 50 2.43 -17.24 22.34
C GLN A 50 3.27 -16.08 22.88
N LEU A 51 2.73 -15.33 23.84
CA LEU A 51 3.40 -14.17 24.42
C LEU A 51 4.30 -14.52 25.61
N GLU A 52 4.27 -15.78 26.05
CA GLU A 52 5.00 -16.30 27.20
C GLU A 52 5.74 -17.58 26.82
N ASP A 53 6.90 -17.83 27.44
CA ASP A 53 7.64 -19.06 27.25
C ASP A 53 6.88 -20.24 27.91
N PRO A 54 6.45 -21.28 27.14
CA PRO A 54 5.74 -22.42 27.68
C PRO A 54 6.47 -23.16 28.81
N LYS A 55 7.81 -23.05 28.86
CA LYS A 55 8.65 -23.70 29.88
C LYS A 55 8.63 -22.97 31.22
N GLN A 56 8.21 -21.70 31.23
CA GLN A 56 8.21 -20.86 32.43
C GLN A 56 6.82 -20.71 33.08
N VAL A 57 5.76 -21.11 32.38
CA VAL A 57 4.37 -20.90 32.81
C VAL A 57 3.73 -22.24 33.23
N LYS A 58 3.21 -22.28 34.43
CA LYS A 58 2.35 -23.42 34.91
C LYS A 58 0.92 -23.14 34.48
N GLY A 59 0.46 -23.74 33.37
CA GLY A 59 -0.91 -23.60 32.90
C GLY A 59 -1.05 -23.26 31.43
N LEU A 60 -2.11 -22.55 31.05
CA LEU A 60 -2.35 -22.12 29.68
C LEU A 60 -1.46 -20.90 29.38
N VAL A 61 -0.61 -21.02 28.34
CA VAL A 61 0.25 -19.96 27.85
C VAL A 61 -0.62 -18.86 27.25
N LYS A 62 -0.36 -17.61 27.63
CA LYS A 62 -1.03 -16.43 27.08
C LYS A 62 -0.72 -16.29 25.59
N ARG A 63 -1.76 -16.05 24.81
CA ARG A 63 -1.67 -15.80 23.36
C ARG A 63 -2.24 -14.42 23.03
N GLY A 64 -1.71 -13.80 21.99
CA GLY A 64 -2.20 -12.50 21.51
C GLY A 64 -1.99 -12.36 20.01
N VAL A 65 -2.83 -11.53 19.41
CA VAL A 65 -2.63 -11.10 18.02
C VAL A 65 -1.45 -10.13 18.02
N ILE A 66 -0.43 -10.47 17.24
CA ILE A 66 0.79 -9.66 17.09
C ILE A 66 0.76 -8.83 15.81
N GLU A 67 -0.05 -9.25 14.83
CA GLU A 67 -0.17 -8.57 13.55
C GLU A 67 -1.48 -8.96 12.87
N LEU A 68 -2.10 -8.00 12.20
CA LEU A 68 -3.20 -8.23 11.27
C LEU A 68 -2.72 -7.87 9.85
N VAL A 69 -2.41 -8.90 9.06
CA VAL A 69 -2.00 -8.74 7.66
C VAL A 69 -3.23 -8.59 6.78
N THR A 70 -3.25 -7.54 5.97
CA THR A 70 -4.35 -7.22 5.05
C THR A 70 -3.81 -6.94 3.65
N PRO A 71 -4.63 -6.93 2.58
CA PRO A 71 -4.15 -6.66 1.23
C PRO A 71 -3.39 -5.34 1.06
N GLY A 72 -3.75 -4.31 1.84
CA GLY A 72 -3.12 -2.98 1.81
C GLY A 72 -2.00 -2.79 2.83
N VAL A 73 -1.84 -3.69 3.80
CA VAL A 73 -0.85 -3.56 4.87
C VAL A 73 0.01 -4.82 4.93
N VAL A 74 1.10 -4.80 4.17
CA VAL A 74 2.02 -5.91 4.00
C VAL A 74 3.47 -5.41 4.06
N LEU A 75 4.29 -6.04 4.91
CA LEU A 75 5.73 -5.80 5.02
C LEU A 75 6.58 -6.99 4.54
N GLY A 76 5.99 -8.17 4.37
CA GLY A 76 6.71 -9.39 3.99
C GLY A 76 7.05 -9.44 2.50
N ASP A 77 8.32 -9.59 2.15
CA ASP A 77 8.80 -9.68 0.75
C ASP A 77 8.14 -10.83 -0.03
N ASN A 78 7.75 -11.91 0.64
CA ASN A 78 7.10 -13.07 0.02
C ASN A 78 5.70 -12.76 -0.56
N ILE A 79 5.08 -11.67 -0.10
CA ILE A 79 3.74 -11.24 -0.53
C ILE A 79 3.85 -10.14 -1.58
N LEU A 80 4.83 -9.26 -1.42
CA LEU A 80 5.03 -8.07 -2.25
C LEU A 80 5.60 -8.42 -3.63
N ALA A 81 5.11 -7.76 -4.66
CA ALA A 81 5.77 -7.76 -5.97
C ALA A 81 6.93 -6.75 -5.94
N ASN A 82 8.11 -7.16 -6.44
CA ASN A 82 9.34 -6.37 -6.28
C ASN A 82 9.25 -4.97 -6.92
N LYS A 83 8.70 -4.88 -8.13
CA LYS A 83 8.60 -3.64 -8.91
C LYS A 83 7.22 -2.97 -8.82
N GLU A 84 6.44 -3.25 -7.77
CA GLU A 84 5.11 -2.67 -7.57
C GLU A 84 4.96 -2.09 -6.18
N ASN A 85 4.24 -0.96 -6.10
CA ASN A 85 3.77 -0.44 -4.83
C ASN A 85 2.53 -1.22 -4.36
N THR A 86 2.38 -1.32 -3.05
CA THR A 86 1.21 -1.92 -2.41
C THR A 86 0.54 -0.85 -1.57
N TYR A 87 -0.32 -0.04 -2.21
CA TYR A 87 -0.98 1.05 -1.52
C TYR A 87 -2.18 0.57 -0.70
N LEU A 88 -2.22 1.00 0.56
CA LEU A 88 -3.43 1.21 1.34
C LEU A 88 -3.94 2.61 1.03
N ALA A 89 -5.22 2.77 0.71
CA ALA A 89 -5.84 4.07 0.58
C ALA A 89 -6.85 4.32 1.70
N ALA A 90 -7.03 5.59 2.07
CA ALA A 90 -8.15 6.05 2.88
C ALA A 90 -8.93 7.10 2.12
N VAL A 91 -10.27 6.98 2.13
CA VAL A 91 -11.17 7.96 1.55
C VAL A 91 -12.01 8.57 2.66
N TYR A 92 -12.09 9.89 2.67
CA TYR A 92 -12.95 10.66 3.58
C TYR A 92 -13.91 11.54 2.78
N PHE A 93 -15.19 11.31 2.94
CA PHE A 93 -16.25 12.12 2.32
C PHE A 93 -16.54 13.37 3.18
N GLY A 94 -15.76 14.41 2.95
CA GLY A 94 -15.94 15.69 3.63
C GLY A 94 -17.14 16.49 3.12
N ARG A 95 -17.42 17.61 3.80
CA ARG A 95 -18.57 18.48 3.44
C ARG A 95 -18.42 19.22 2.11
N LYS A 96 -17.18 19.62 1.76
CA LYS A 96 -16.87 20.38 0.53
C LYS A 96 -16.19 19.50 -0.49
N ASN A 97 -15.17 18.79 -0.08
CA ASN A 97 -14.31 17.96 -0.91
C ASN A 97 -14.20 16.55 -0.32
N THR A 98 -13.99 15.58 -1.17
CA THR A 98 -13.55 14.25 -0.76
C THR A 98 -12.04 14.26 -0.63
N GLY A 99 -11.53 13.76 0.50
CA GLY A 99 -10.11 13.57 0.73
C GLY A 99 -9.69 12.14 0.45
N VAL A 100 -8.46 11.97 -0.01
CA VAL A 100 -7.85 10.66 -0.15
C VAL A 100 -6.40 10.70 0.32
N ALA A 101 -5.94 9.62 0.90
CA ALA A 101 -4.54 9.40 1.18
C ALA A 101 -4.14 7.99 0.72
N PHE A 102 -2.88 7.83 0.32
CA PHE A 102 -2.30 6.56 -0.12
C PHE A 102 -0.99 6.33 0.63
N LEU A 103 -0.82 5.16 1.20
CA LEU A 103 0.41 4.76 1.87
C LEU A 103 0.87 3.39 1.38
N ASP A 104 2.11 3.29 0.96
CA ASP A 104 2.81 2.01 0.86
C ASP A 104 3.68 1.83 2.12
N ILE A 105 3.24 0.99 3.04
CA ILE A 105 3.95 0.74 4.29
C ILE A 105 5.33 0.10 4.05
N SER A 106 5.52 -0.59 2.94
CA SER A 106 6.78 -1.28 2.63
C SER A 106 7.89 -0.34 2.18
N THR A 107 7.54 0.86 1.69
CA THR A 107 8.49 1.88 1.21
C THR A 107 8.45 3.16 2.03
N GLY A 108 7.37 3.40 2.77
CA GLY A 108 7.11 4.66 3.47
C GLY A 108 6.58 5.78 2.56
N GLU A 109 6.29 5.49 1.28
CA GLU A 109 5.66 6.47 0.38
C GLU A 109 4.26 6.81 0.86
N PHE A 110 4.03 8.09 1.13
CA PHE A 110 2.76 8.59 1.65
C PHE A 110 2.30 9.80 0.86
N TYR A 111 1.05 9.76 0.37
CA TYR A 111 0.45 10.81 -0.43
C TYR A 111 -0.89 11.25 0.12
N ALA A 112 -1.23 12.52 -0.07
CA ALA A 112 -2.57 13.05 0.22
C ALA A 112 -3.06 13.96 -0.92
N ALA A 113 -4.36 13.91 -1.17
CA ALA A 113 -5.06 14.78 -2.10
C ALA A 113 -6.47 15.06 -1.60
N GLU A 114 -7.08 16.14 -2.08
CA GLU A 114 -8.50 16.39 -1.91
C GLU A 114 -9.11 17.07 -3.13
N GLY A 115 -10.39 16.81 -3.40
CA GLY A 115 -11.11 17.38 -4.52
C GLY A 115 -12.46 16.75 -4.74
N SER A 116 -12.95 16.78 -5.98
CA SER A 116 -14.21 16.13 -6.36
C SER A 116 -14.09 14.60 -6.35
N ASP A 117 -15.22 13.90 -6.17
CA ASP A 117 -15.26 12.43 -6.25
C ASP A 117 -14.70 11.92 -7.59
N ALA A 118 -14.95 12.63 -8.70
CA ALA A 118 -14.40 12.31 -10.02
C ALA A 118 -12.86 12.43 -10.10
N TYR A 119 -12.28 13.40 -9.38
CA TYR A 119 -10.81 13.51 -9.28
C TYR A 119 -10.23 12.38 -8.44
N ILE A 120 -10.87 12.07 -7.31
CA ILE A 120 -10.43 10.96 -6.44
C ILE A 120 -10.55 9.61 -7.15
N ASP A 121 -11.61 9.36 -7.97
CA ASP A 121 -11.73 8.14 -8.79
C ASP A 121 -10.54 7.98 -9.75
N LYS A 122 -10.06 9.07 -10.35
CA LYS A 122 -8.85 9.03 -11.20
C LYS A 122 -7.62 8.64 -10.40
N LEU A 123 -7.41 9.22 -9.21
CA LEU A 123 -6.29 8.85 -8.34
C LEU A 123 -6.34 7.38 -7.92
N ILE A 124 -7.50 6.90 -7.48
CA ILE A 124 -7.71 5.49 -7.12
C ILE A 124 -7.42 4.59 -8.32
N SER A 125 -7.87 4.97 -9.51
CA SER A 125 -7.65 4.19 -10.73
C SER A 125 -6.18 4.16 -11.17
N ASN A 126 -5.45 5.28 -11.02
CA ASN A 126 -4.06 5.40 -11.41
C ASN A 126 -3.09 4.72 -10.42
N LEU A 127 -3.33 4.88 -9.11
CA LEU A 127 -2.47 4.29 -8.07
C LEU A 127 -2.90 2.87 -7.67
N ALA A 128 -4.09 2.45 -8.06
CA ALA A 128 -4.64 1.10 -7.91
C ALA A 128 -4.41 0.47 -6.52
N PRO A 129 -4.89 1.11 -5.42
CA PRO A 129 -4.66 0.62 -4.08
C PRO A 129 -5.22 -0.79 -3.90
N LYS A 130 -4.51 -1.60 -3.11
CA LYS A 130 -4.90 -2.99 -2.84
C LYS A 130 -6.01 -3.09 -1.79
N GLU A 131 -6.16 -2.06 -0.98
CA GLU A 131 -7.23 -1.95 0.03
C GLU A 131 -7.62 -0.48 0.21
N ILE A 132 -8.89 -0.21 0.42
CA ILE A 132 -9.41 1.13 0.67
C ILE A 132 -10.20 1.14 1.98
N ILE A 133 -9.84 2.02 2.89
CA ILE A 133 -10.60 2.28 4.12
C ILE A 133 -11.42 3.55 3.95
N TYR A 134 -12.64 3.56 4.51
CA TYR A 134 -13.53 4.72 4.45
C TYR A 134 -14.52 4.75 5.62
N GLN A 135 -15.27 5.83 5.74
CA GLN A 135 -16.25 6.03 6.81
C GLN A 135 -17.42 5.03 6.70
N ARG A 136 -17.80 4.46 7.84
CA ARG A 136 -19.03 3.66 7.96
C ARG A 136 -20.25 4.53 7.68
N GLY A 137 -21.24 3.96 6.99
CA GLY A 137 -22.46 4.68 6.59
C GLY A 137 -22.35 5.41 5.25
N TYR A 138 -21.24 5.28 4.54
CA TYR A 138 -21.02 5.87 3.21
C TYR A 138 -20.88 4.81 2.11
N GLU A 139 -21.40 3.60 2.33
CA GLU A 139 -21.28 2.46 1.43
C GLU A 139 -21.84 2.73 0.04
N ASP A 140 -23.04 3.29 -0.03
CA ASP A 140 -23.70 3.61 -1.29
C ASP A 140 -22.93 4.69 -2.05
N ARG A 141 -22.56 5.78 -1.37
CA ARG A 141 -21.77 6.85 -1.97
C ARG A 141 -20.40 6.35 -2.47
N PHE A 142 -19.74 5.48 -1.69
CA PHE A 142 -18.49 4.89 -2.11
C PHE A 142 -18.65 4.04 -3.37
N SER A 143 -19.68 3.18 -3.40
CA SER A 143 -19.97 2.32 -4.55
C SER A 143 -20.34 3.11 -5.81
N ASP A 144 -21.12 4.18 -5.65
CA ASP A 144 -21.52 5.06 -6.75
C ASP A 144 -20.32 5.83 -7.33
N ALA A 145 -19.43 6.34 -6.47
CA ALA A 145 -18.27 7.14 -6.89
C ALA A 145 -17.13 6.28 -7.46
N PHE A 146 -16.82 5.14 -6.85
CA PHE A 146 -15.57 4.38 -7.12
C PHE A 146 -15.83 2.94 -7.57
N GLY A 147 -17.07 2.46 -7.49
CA GLY A 147 -17.45 1.10 -7.82
C GLY A 147 -17.26 0.11 -6.67
N SER A 148 -17.71 -1.15 -6.88
CA SER A 148 -17.80 -2.19 -5.85
C SER A 148 -16.70 -3.25 -5.89
N ARG A 149 -15.68 -3.09 -6.74
CA ARG A 149 -14.65 -4.14 -6.96
C ARG A 149 -13.42 -4.02 -6.06
N HIS A 150 -13.40 -3.03 -5.17
CA HIS A 150 -12.27 -2.80 -4.26
C HIS A 150 -12.36 -3.67 -3.01
N TYR A 151 -11.23 -4.12 -2.49
CA TYR A 151 -11.18 -4.62 -1.12
C TYR A 151 -11.30 -3.44 -0.17
N THR A 152 -12.36 -3.44 0.65
CA THR A 152 -12.67 -2.29 1.49
C THR A 152 -12.79 -2.65 2.96
N TYR A 153 -12.50 -1.67 3.82
CA TYR A 153 -12.78 -1.74 5.23
C TYR A 153 -13.38 -0.42 5.74
N ARG A 154 -14.36 -0.52 6.62
CA ARG A 154 -15.11 0.63 7.13
C ARG A 154 -14.68 0.95 8.55
N LEU A 155 -14.31 2.19 8.77
CA LEU A 155 -13.96 2.73 10.08
C LEU A 155 -15.09 3.64 10.60
N ASP A 156 -15.20 3.77 11.90
CA ASP A 156 -16.17 4.65 12.51
C ASP A 156 -15.81 6.13 12.22
N GLU A 157 -16.82 7.00 12.16
CA GLU A 157 -16.67 8.39 11.73
C GLU A 157 -15.66 9.19 12.57
N TRP A 158 -15.59 8.91 13.88
CA TRP A 158 -14.67 9.61 14.77
C TRP A 158 -13.18 9.44 14.40
N VAL A 159 -12.83 8.35 13.71
CA VAL A 159 -11.45 8.10 13.23
C VAL A 159 -11.02 9.17 12.22
N PHE A 160 -11.97 9.78 11.51
CA PHE A 160 -11.71 10.80 10.50
C PHE A 160 -11.76 12.24 11.05
N SER A 161 -11.71 12.43 12.37
CA SER A 161 -11.66 13.76 12.99
C SER A 161 -10.43 14.54 12.55
N GLU A 162 -10.60 15.67 11.85
CA GLU A 162 -9.50 16.46 11.30
C GLU A 162 -8.51 16.90 12.37
N SER A 163 -8.99 17.45 13.50
CA SER A 163 -8.11 17.96 14.56
C SER A 163 -7.23 16.84 15.14
N VAL A 164 -7.83 15.69 15.45
CA VAL A 164 -7.11 14.53 16.00
C VAL A 164 -6.08 14.00 14.98
N ASN A 165 -6.46 13.95 13.71
CA ASN A 165 -5.62 13.42 12.65
C ASN A 165 -4.47 14.39 12.32
N ARG A 166 -4.69 15.70 12.40
CA ARG A 166 -3.64 16.72 12.28
C ARG A 166 -2.57 16.52 13.36
N ASP A 167 -2.97 16.40 14.61
CA ASP A 167 -2.06 16.17 15.74
C ASP A 167 -1.30 14.84 15.57
N LYS A 168 -2.01 13.78 15.11
CA LYS A 168 -1.40 12.47 14.84
C LYS A 168 -0.32 12.55 13.75
N LEU A 169 -0.59 13.26 12.64
CA LEU A 169 0.38 13.47 11.57
C LEU A 169 1.56 14.32 12.02
N CYS A 170 1.32 15.41 12.76
CA CYS A 170 2.37 16.23 13.33
C CYS A 170 3.29 15.42 14.26
N LYS A 171 2.71 14.56 15.09
CA LYS A 171 3.47 13.65 15.97
C LYS A 171 4.26 12.62 15.16
N GLN A 172 3.66 12.03 14.13
CA GLN A 172 4.33 11.05 13.27
C GLN A 172 5.57 11.64 12.59
N PHE A 173 5.46 12.87 12.08
CA PHE A 173 6.54 13.52 11.34
C PHE A 173 7.47 14.40 12.23
N GLY A 174 7.23 14.44 13.54
CA GLY A 174 8.04 15.25 14.48
C GLY A 174 7.98 16.76 14.20
N THR A 175 6.85 17.29 13.75
CA THR A 175 6.64 18.68 13.34
C THR A 175 5.51 19.35 14.13
N GLN A 176 5.50 20.68 14.16
CA GLN A 176 4.42 21.47 14.76
C GLN A 176 3.33 21.86 13.75
N SER A 177 3.59 21.77 12.45
CA SER A 177 2.61 22.09 11.41
C SER A 177 2.85 21.29 10.16
N LEU A 178 1.81 21.13 9.34
CA LEU A 178 1.86 20.39 8.08
C LEU A 178 2.19 21.28 6.86
N LYS A 179 2.57 22.57 7.10
CA LYS A 179 2.91 23.54 6.05
C LYS A 179 4.06 23.08 5.17
N GLY A 180 5.11 22.51 5.78
CA GLY A 180 6.28 22.02 5.04
C GLY A 180 5.98 20.89 4.06
N PHE A 181 4.86 20.17 4.26
CA PHE A 181 4.39 19.11 3.37
C PHE A 181 3.34 19.59 2.34
N GLY A 182 2.97 20.87 2.37
CA GLY A 182 2.00 21.46 1.44
C GLY A 182 0.54 21.06 1.68
N ILE A 183 0.21 20.35 2.78
CA ILE A 183 -1.13 19.83 3.06
C ILE A 183 -1.88 20.57 4.18
N GLU A 184 -1.35 21.68 4.68
CA GLU A 184 -1.93 22.43 5.81
C GLU A 184 -3.41 22.77 5.61
N GLN A 185 -3.82 23.07 4.38
CA GLN A 185 -5.18 23.44 4.01
C GLN A 185 -6.06 22.25 3.58
N PHE A 186 -5.51 21.03 3.58
CA PHE A 186 -6.20 19.83 3.11
C PHE A 186 -7.01 19.16 4.22
N SER A 187 -8.09 19.80 4.67
CA SER A 187 -8.96 19.30 5.74
C SER A 187 -9.38 17.84 5.55
N SER A 188 -9.92 17.53 4.37
CA SER A 188 -10.36 16.18 4.02
C SER A 188 -9.17 15.23 3.76
N GLY A 189 -8.10 15.72 3.15
CA GLY A 189 -6.87 14.96 2.94
C GLY A 189 -6.17 14.58 4.25
N ILE A 190 -6.12 15.51 5.23
CA ILE A 190 -5.61 15.27 6.58
C ILE A 190 -6.43 14.22 7.32
N SER A 191 -7.78 14.31 7.21
CA SER A 191 -8.68 13.31 7.81
C SER A 191 -8.41 11.91 7.25
N ALA A 192 -8.24 11.79 5.94
CA ALA A 192 -7.91 10.53 5.28
C ALA A 192 -6.52 10.01 5.68
N ALA A 193 -5.50 10.88 5.68
CA ALA A 193 -4.12 10.50 6.03
C ALA A 193 -4.00 10.02 7.48
N GLY A 194 -4.65 10.71 8.42
CA GLY A 194 -4.66 10.29 9.82
C GLY A 194 -5.41 8.98 10.06
N ALA A 195 -6.47 8.72 9.28
CA ALA A 195 -7.18 7.44 9.32
C ALA A 195 -6.30 6.27 8.91
N ILE A 196 -5.36 6.46 7.96
CA ILE A 196 -4.34 5.45 7.63
C ILE A 196 -3.46 5.15 8.84
N LEU A 197 -2.93 6.17 9.52
CA LEU A 197 -2.10 5.96 10.71
C LEU A 197 -2.86 5.25 11.83
N TYR A 198 -4.15 5.58 12.02
CA TYR A 198 -5.01 4.85 12.95
C TYR A 198 -5.18 3.38 12.54
N TYR A 199 -5.36 3.12 11.25
CA TYR A 199 -5.52 1.76 10.74
C TYR A 199 -4.25 0.92 10.91
N LEU A 200 -3.07 1.51 10.78
CA LEU A 200 -1.81 0.83 11.10
C LEU A 200 -1.73 0.44 12.58
N GLU A 201 -2.12 1.33 13.50
CA GLU A 201 -2.19 1.00 14.92
C GLU A 201 -3.21 -0.12 15.19
N PHE A 202 -4.39 -0.04 14.56
CA PHE A 202 -5.44 -1.05 14.66
C PHE A 202 -4.99 -2.43 14.13
N THR A 203 -4.12 -2.46 13.14
CA THR A 203 -3.54 -3.68 12.56
C THR A 203 -2.23 -4.11 13.25
N GLU A 204 -1.91 -3.54 14.41
CA GLU A 204 -0.74 -3.82 15.24
C GLU A 204 0.63 -3.47 14.60
N HIS A 205 0.63 -2.60 13.57
CA HIS A 205 1.85 -2.07 12.96
C HIS A 205 2.32 -0.83 13.73
N LYS A 206 3.00 -1.05 14.86
CA LYS A 206 3.41 0.03 15.80
C LYS A 206 4.72 0.74 15.39
N ASN A 207 5.58 0.03 14.66
CA ASN A 207 6.89 0.57 14.27
C ASN A 207 6.80 1.21 12.88
N THR A 208 6.44 2.49 12.84
CA THR A 208 6.20 3.26 11.62
C THR A 208 7.20 4.40 11.41
N ALA A 209 8.38 4.35 12.06
CA ALA A 209 9.37 5.43 12.02
C ALA A 209 9.90 5.75 10.60
N HIS A 210 9.84 4.79 9.68
CA HIS A 210 10.21 5.00 8.28
C HIS A 210 9.21 5.86 7.49
N ILE A 211 7.98 6.01 7.99
CA ILE A 211 6.99 6.92 7.41
C ILE A 211 7.28 8.32 7.95
N SER A 212 8.22 9.02 7.32
CA SER A 212 8.79 10.28 7.80
C SER A 212 8.25 11.53 7.10
N SER A 213 7.48 11.36 6.02
CA SER A 213 6.96 12.47 5.24
C SER A 213 5.65 12.10 4.53
N ILE A 214 4.93 13.13 4.09
CA ILE A 214 3.75 13.00 3.23
C ILE A 214 3.85 14.02 2.10
N SER A 215 3.52 13.58 0.89
CA SER A 215 3.55 14.44 -0.29
C SER A 215 2.14 14.74 -0.78
N ARG A 216 1.93 15.99 -1.17
CA ARG A 216 0.70 16.44 -1.81
C ARG A 216 0.65 15.98 -3.27
N ILE A 217 -0.52 15.55 -3.74
CA ILE A 217 -0.80 15.36 -5.15
C ILE A 217 -1.75 16.47 -5.59
N ASP A 218 -1.29 17.32 -6.51
CA ASP A 218 -2.07 18.41 -7.08
C ASP A 218 -2.65 18.03 -8.43
N GLN A 219 -3.92 18.40 -8.66
CA GLN A 219 -4.58 18.09 -9.91
C GLN A 219 -3.91 18.79 -11.09
N GLU A 220 -3.28 19.92 -10.87
CA GLU A 220 -2.68 20.75 -11.93
C GLU A 220 -1.32 20.24 -12.42
N ASP A 221 -0.63 19.44 -11.64
CA ASP A 221 0.74 18.98 -11.92
C ASP A 221 0.83 17.83 -12.94
N TYR A 222 -0.28 17.11 -13.15
CA TYR A 222 -0.28 15.86 -13.89
C TYR A 222 -1.27 15.84 -15.05
N VAL A 223 -0.96 15.02 -16.05
CA VAL A 223 -1.92 14.62 -17.08
C VAL A 223 -2.78 13.50 -16.53
N TRP A 224 -4.09 13.73 -16.47
CA TRP A 224 -5.03 12.77 -15.90
C TRP A 224 -5.58 11.82 -16.94
N VAL A 225 -5.33 10.54 -16.73
CA VAL A 225 -5.84 9.46 -17.57
C VAL A 225 -6.95 8.76 -16.79
N ASP A 226 -8.12 8.60 -17.40
CA ASP A 226 -9.23 7.90 -16.77
C ASP A 226 -9.08 6.37 -16.84
N LYS A 227 -9.88 5.66 -16.05
CA LYS A 227 -9.83 4.19 -15.96
C LYS A 227 -10.09 3.46 -17.29
N PHE A 228 -10.88 4.06 -18.19
CA PHE A 228 -11.16 3.46 -19.48
C PHE A 228 -9.94 3.58 -20.40
N THR A 229 -9.31 4.73 -20.40
CA THR A 229 -8.07 4.98 -21.15
C THR A 229 -6.92 4.11 -20.64
N ILE A 230 -6.72 4.01 -19.31
CA ILE A 230 -5.72 3.10 -18.70
C ILE A 230 -5.92 1.67 -19.20
N ARG A 231 -7.17 1.21 -19.17
CA ARG A 231 -7.52 -0.14 -19.59
C ARG A 231 -7.38 -0.35 -21.10
N ASN A 232 -7.86 0.60 -21.91
CA ASN A 232 -7.85 0.48 -23.37
C ASN A 232 -6.44 0.62 -23.96
N LEU A 233 -5.57 1.41 -23.34
CA LEU A 233 -4.16 1.51 -23.69
C LEU A 233 -3.32 0.37 -23.07
N GLU A 234 -3.93 -0.48 -22.25
CA GLU A 234 -3.25 -1.59 -21.56
C GLU A 234 -1.99 -1.13 -20.81
N LEU A 235 -2.09 -0.01 -20.07
CA LEU A 235 -0.92 0.59 -19.45
C LEU A 235 -0.26 -0.31 -18.41
N PHE A 236 -1.06 -1.01 -17.58
CA PHE A 236 -0.56 -1.83 -16.46
C PHE A 236 -1.03 -3.28 -16.49
N SER A 237 -2.02 -3.62 -17.33
CA SER A 237 -2.56 -4.96 -17.45
C SER A 237 -3.03 -5.23 -18.87
N SER A 238 -2.72 -6.40 -19.39
CA SER A 238 -3.21 -6.82 -20.71
C SER A 238 -4.62 -7.40 -20.65
N ASN A 239 -5.47 -7.04 -21.62
CA ASN A 239 -6.84 -7.51 -21.74
C ASN A 239 -6.87 -8.90 -22.40
N GLY A 240 -6.80 -9.96 -21.58
CA GLY A 240 -7.12 -11.33 -22.04
C GLY A 240 -5.95 -12.15 -22.61
N SER A 241 -4.73 -11.66 -22.66
CA SER A 241 -3.57 -12.49 -22.98
C SER A 241 -2.98 -13.15 -21.72
N ARG A 242 -2.46 -14.37 -21.87
CA ARG A 242 -1.73 -15.07 -20.79
C ARG A 242 -0.32 -14.52 -20.58
N GLU A 243 0.18 -13.73 -21.50
CA GLU A 243 1.50 -13.13 -21.47
C GLU A 243 1.44 -11.71 -20.88
N LYS A 244 2.49 -11.32 -20.18
CA LYS A 244 2.68 -9.95 -19.71
C LYS A 244 3.07 -9.06 -20.87
N CYS A 245 2.10 -8.42 -21.52
CA CYS A 245 2.31 -7.51 -22.64
C CYS A 245 1.67 -6.13 -22.43
N ALA A 246 1.47 -5.72 -21.18
CA ALA A 246 1.08 -4.36 -20.89
C ALA A 246 2.20 -3.36 -21.26
N PHE A 247 1.81 -2.12 -21.54
CA PHE A 247 2.79 -1.07 -21.89
C PHE A 247 3.93 -0.99 -20.86
N ALA A 248 3.59 -0.97 -19.57
CA ALA A 248 4.60 -0.95 -18.49
C ALA A 248 5.55 -2.15 -18.54
N ASP A 249 5.07 -3.36 -18.86
CA ASP A 249 5.91 -4.55 -18.95
C ASP A 249 6.90 -4.48 -20.13
N VAL A 250 6.49 -3.86 -21.23
CA VAL A 250 7.32 -3.73 -22.45
C VAL A 250 8.43 -2.70 -22.26
N VAL A 251 8.11 -1.55 -21.62
CA VAL A 251 9.05 -0.44 -21.45
C VAL A 251 9.96 -0.59 -20.22
N ASP A 252 9.58 -1.46 -19.25
CA ASP A 252 10.37 -1.65 -18.02
C ASP A 252 11.72 -2.33 -18.32
N ARG A 253 12.76 -1.52 -18.34
CA ARG A 253 14.17 -1.94 -18.41
C ARG A 253 14.92 -1.55 -17.13
N THR A 254 14.21 -1.21 -16.06
CA THR A 254 14.81 -0.79 -14.80
C THR A 254 15.61 -1.91 -14.16
N LEU A 255 16.76 -1.58 -13.60
CA LEU A 255 17.69 -2.52 -12.98
C LEU A 255 17.37 -2.81 -11.52
N THR A 256 16.64 -1.91 -10.84
CA THR A 256 16.29 -2.04 -9.43
C THR A 256 14.79 -2.08 -9.20
N PRO A 257 14.33 -2.70 -8.10
CA PRO A 257 12.91 -2.63 -7.70
C PRO A 257 12.40 -1.20 -7.51
N MET A 258 13.20 -0.32 -6.91
CA MET A 258 12.88 1.10 -6.73
C MET A 258 12.66 1.81 -8.07
N GLY A 259 13.54 1.56 -9.05
CA GLY A 259 13.40 2.08 -10.41
C GLY A 259 12.10 1.61 -11.08
N GLY A 260 11.75 0.34 -10.91
CA GLY A 260 10.50 -0.21 -11.46
C GLY A 260 9.25 0.44 -10.86
N ARG A 261 9.23 0.66 -9.54
CA ARG A 261 8.14 1.40 -8.86
C ARG A 261 8.07 2.85 -9.36
N LEU A 262 9.21 3.52 -9.48
CA LEU A 262 9.27 4.90 -9.99
C LEU A 262 8.76 5.00 -11.43
N LEU A 263 9.15 4.08 -12.31
CA LEU A 263 8.68 4.04 -13.70
C LEU A 263 7.15 3.88 -13.76
N LYS A 264 6.58 2.94 -13.01
CA LYS A 264 5.13 2.75 -12.96
C LYS A 264 4.40 3.99 -12.44
N ARG A 265 4.97 4.67 -11.44
CA ARG A 265 4.42 5.94 -10.94
C ARG A 265 4.47 7.05 -12.00
N TRP A 266 5.53 7.14 -12.79
CA TRP A 266 5.64 8.11 -13.87
C TRP A 266 4.64 7.85 -15.00
N ILE A 267 4.35 6.57 -15.28
CA ILE A 267 3.30 6.19 -16.24
C ILE A 267 1.90 6.52 -15.66
N ALA A 268 1.68 6.27 -14.37
CA ALA A 268 0.41 6.54 -13.70
C ALA A 268 0.11 8.04 -13.56
N LEU A 269 1.13 8.85 -13.30
CA LEU A 269 1.05 10.28 -13.03
C LEU A 269 2.03 11.05 -13.92
N PRO A 270 1.78 11.17 -15.23
CA PRO A 270 2.65 11.92 -16.15
C PRO A 270 2.62 13.41 -15.82
N ILE A 271 3.80 14.01 -15.66
CA ILE A 271 3.94 15.44 -15.35
C ILE A 271 3.63 16.30 -16.57
N LYS A 272 3.15 17.54 -16.35
CA LYS A 272 2.86 18.52 -17.39
C LYS A 272 3.90 19.64 -17.51
N GLU A 273 4.65 19.87 -16.46
CA GLU A 273 5.61 20.95 -16.39
C GLU A 273 6.78 20.71 -17.36
N ILE A 274 6.92 21.60 -18.34
CA ILE A 274 7.88 21.45 -19.45
C ILE A 274 9.32 21.41 -18.93
N ASP A 275 9.67 22.27 -17.99
CA ASP A 275 11.03 22.33 -17.45
C ASP A 275 11.44 21.01 -16.80
N ARG A 276 10.57 20.43 -15.99
CA ARG A 276 10.81 19.11 -15.37
C ARG A 276 10.83 17.96 -16.37
N ILE A 277 10.08 18.08 -17.48
CA ILE A 277 10.16 17.11 -18.58
C ILE A 277 11.53 17.22 -19.24
N ASN A 278 11.97 18.44 -19.55
CA ASN A 278 13.27 18.69 -20.18
C ASN A 278 14.43 18.23 -19.29
N GLU A 279 14.40 18.51 -17.97
CA GLU A 279 15.40 17.98 -17.02
C GLU A 279 15.56 16.45 -17.12
N ARG A 280 14.45 15.72 -17.26
CA ARG A 280 14.51 14.25 -17.45
C ARG A 280 15.09 13.87 -18.80
N LEU A 281 14.71 14.60 -19.87
CA LEU A 281 15.20 14.36 -21.21
C LEU A 281 16.70 14.68 -21.33
N ASP A 282 17.18 15.70 -20.63
CA ASP A 282 18.61 16.05 -20.58
C ASP A 282 19.46 14.92 -19.98
N VAL A 283 18.95 14.26 -18.92
CA VAL A 283 19.62 13.07 -18.36
C VAL A 283 19.64 11.91 -19.36
N VAL A 284 18.53 11.68 -20.07
CA VAL A 284 18.47 10.65 -21.12
C VAL A 284 19.44 10.98 -22.26
N GLN A 285 19.48 12.25 -22.70
CA GLN A 285 20.41 12.71 -23.75
C GLN A 285 21.87 12.51 -23.33
N ARG A 286 22.20 12.81 -22.07
CA ARG A 286 23.56 12.59 -21.53
C ARG A 286 23.98 11.13 -21.62
N PHE A 287 23.11 10.20 -21.22
CA PHE A 287 23.41 8.76 -21.32
C PHE A 287 23.43 8.24 -22.76
N TYR A 288 22.67 8.87 -23.65
CA TYR A 288 22.71 8.54 -25.07
C TYR A 288 24.03 8.98 -25.73
N ASP A 289 24.53 10.16 -25.38
CA ASP A 289 25.76 10.74 -25.92
C ASP A 289 27.02 10.10 -25.31
N GLU A 290 26.93 9.55 -24.09
CA GLU A 290 28.04 8.91 -23.36
C GLU A 290 27.71 7.47 -22.96
N PRO A 291 27.75 6.51 -23.91
CA PRO A 291 27.37 5.11 -23.62
C PRO A 291 28.24 4.45 -22.54
N ASP A 292 29.51 4.75 -22.48
CA ASP A 292 30.43 4.20 -21.46
C ASP A 292 30.03 4.65 -20.03
N LEU A 293 29.60 5.91 -19.90
CA LEU A 293 29.05 6.42 -18.64
C LEU A 293 27.74 5.70 -18.29
N ALA A 294 26.85 5.50 -19.26
CA ALA A 294 25.58 4.80 -19.07
C ALA A 294 25.82 3.35 -18.60
N GLU A 295 26.77 2.63 -19.21
CA GLU A 295 27.12 1.25 -18.84
C GLU A 295 27.72 1.20 -17.44
N SER A 296 28.67 2.08 -17.13
CA SER A 296 29.29 2.15 -15.79
C SER A 296 28.26 2.42 -14.69
N VAL A 297 27.33 3.38 -14.91
CA VAL A 297 26.25 3.70 -13.96
C VAL A 297 25.29 2.52 -13.82
N ALA A 298 24.92 1.86 -14.91
CA ALA A 298 24.05 0.69 -14.92
C ALA A 298 24.66 -0.46 -14.13
N GLU A 299 25.95 -0.73 -14.28
CA GLU A 299 26.67 -1.76 -13.52
C GLU A 299 26.60 -1.47 -12.01
N GLN A 300 26.90 -0.25 -11.58
CA GLN A 300 26.84 0.13 -10.17
C GLN A 300 25.42 0.05 -9.61
N ILE A 301 24.41 0.56 -10.33
CA ILE A 301 23.01 0.49 -9.91
C ILE A 301 22.52 -0.96 -9.79
N SER A 302 22.96 -1.86 -10.68
CA SER A 302 22.55 -3.27 -10.65
C SER A 302 22.95 -4.00 -9.35
N GLN A 303 23.97 -3.51 -8.65
CA GLN A 303 24.43 -4.03 -7.37
C GLN A 303 23.64 -3.48 -6.17
N VAL A 304 22.79 -2.47 -6.38
CA VAL A 304 21.99 -1.84 -5.32
C VAL A 304 20.71 -2.63 -5.10
N GLY A 305 20.51 -3.13 -3.89
CA GLY A 305 19.26 -3.78 -3.47
C GLY A 305 18.11 -2.80 -3.30
N ASP A 306 16.98 -3.31 -2.79
CA ASP A 306 15.79 -2.50 -2.49
C ASP A 306 15.95 -1.72 -1.17
N LEU A 307 16.62 -0.58 -1.24
CA LEU A 307 16.94 0.25 -0.07
C LEU A 307 15.69 0.77 0.64
N GLU A 308 14.63 1.10 -0.10
CA GLU A 308 13.37 1.57 0.50
C GLU A 308 12.76 0.50 1.40
N ARG A 309 12.62 -0.72 0.89
CA ARG A 309 12.07 -1.85 1.67
C ARG A 309 13.00 -2.35 2.76
N ILE A 310 14.30 -2.28 2.54
CA ILE A 310 15.29 -2.61 3.58
C ILE A 310 15.17 -1.63 4.75
N ALA A 311 15.11 -0.31 4.47
CA ALA A 311 14.96 0.72 5.50
C ALA A 311 13.67 0.53 6.31
N SER A 312 12.55 0.24 5.62
CA SER A 312 11.27 -0.01 6.28
C SER A 312 11.29 -1.24 7.18
N ARG A 313 11.93 -2.33 6.75
CA ARG A 313 12.08 -3.55 7.57
C ARG A 313 12.97 -3.32 8.79
N ILE A 314 14.05 -2.55 8.64
CA ILE A 314 14.91 -2.17 9.77
C ILE A 314 14.09 -1.38 10.80
N ALA A 315 13.35 -0.37 10.36
CA ALA A 315 12.49 0.43 11.22
C ALA A 315 11.40 -0.41 11.91
N ALA A 316 10.84 -1.38 11.20
CA ALA A 316 9.84 -2.32 11.73
C ALA A 316 10.43 -3.43 12.62
N ALA A 317 11.76 -3.45 12.84
CA ALA A 317 12.48 -4.51 13.56
C ALA A 317 12.25 -5.93 12.96
N ARG A 318 12.13 -6.00 11.62
CA ARG A 318 11.89 -7.25 10.85
C ARG A 318 13.07 -7.63 9.96
N VAL A 319 14.28 -7.38 10.42
CA VAL A 319 15.51 -7.83 9.75
C VAL A 319 15.86 -9.20 10.31
N THR A 320 15.90 -10.20 9.44
CA THR A 320 16.48 -11.52 9.70
C THR A 320 17.86 -11.60 9.08
#